data_cb60a71949b1134aa3843d6ce4f3c938
#
_entry.id   cb60a71949b1134aa3843d6ce4f3c938
#
_cell.length_a   1.000
_cell.length_b   1.000
_cell.length_c   1.000
_cell.angle_alpha   90.00
_cell.angle_beta   90.00
_cell.angle_gamma   90.00
#
_symmetry.space_group_name_H-M   'P 1'
#
loop_
_entity.id
_entity.type
_entity.pdbx_description
1 polymer ?
#
loop_
_entity_poly.entity_id
_entity_poly.type
_entity_poly.pdbx_seq_one_letter_code
_entity_poly.pdbx_strand_id
1 'polypeptide(L)'
;MNIKCDMHFAVTGGAGFIGNNIVKNLVKKEHNVCVIDNLNTGKLENLKDVKDKIDFLKIDIRNFDEINQILKKMDGVFHQAALTDVQDSYRKKDEYYDVNVKGTRNIFESAKINNLKVVFAS
;
A
#
# COMPACT_ATOMS: atom_id res chain seq x y z
N MET A 1 31.31 -3.40 5.31
CA MET A 1 30.17 -4.08 4.74
C MET A 1 28.89 -3.28 4.90
N ASN A 2 28.20 -3.09 3.86
CA ASN A 2 27.00 -2.28 3.90
C ASN A 2 25.76 -3.09 4.02
N ILE A 3 25.05 -2.88 5.11
CA ILE A 3 23.70 -3.37 5.23
C ILE A 3 22.82 -2.36 4.50
N LYS A 4 22.12 -2.83 3.50
CA LYS A 4 21.26 -1.96 2.74
C LYS A 4 20.07 -1.57 3.59
N CYS A 5 20.09 -0.33 4.10
CA CYS A 5 18.98 0.20 4.88
C CYS A 5 17.99 0.96 4.01
N ASP A 6 18.42 1.41 2.82
CA ASP A 6 17.62 2.28 1.96
C ASP A 6 16.91 1.48 0.85
N MET A 7 16.08 0.55 1.24
CA MET A 7 15.24 -0.15 0.29
C MET A 7 14.00 0.69 -0.02
N HIS A 8 13.38 0.40 -1.16
CA HIS A 8 12.16 1.08 -1.59
C HIS A 8 10.97 0.16 -1.39
N PHE A 9 10.04 0.59 -0.55
CA PHE A 9 8.83 -0.18 -0.26
C PHE A 9 7.58 0.60 -0.62
N ALA A 10 6.61 -0.09 -1.19
CA ALA A 10 5.27 0.44 -1.36
C ALA A 10 4.39 -0.10 -0.22
N VAL A 11 3.54 0.75 0.32
CA VAL A 11 2.56 0.34 1.33
C VAL A 11 1.19 0.72 0.81
N THR A 12 0.40 -0.27 0.43
CA THR A 12 -0.98 -0.01 0.04
C THR A 12 -1.82 0.13 1.29
N GLY A 13 -2.75 1.09 1.27
CA GLY A 13 -3.53 1.38 2.47
C GLY A 13 -2.71 2.02 3.58
N GLY A 14 -1.61 2.70 3.22
CA GLY A 14 -0.69 3.26 4.20
C GLY A 14 -1.26 4.42 5.01
N ALA A 15 -2.39 5.00 4.60
CA ALA A 15 -3.05 6.05 5.37
C ALA A 15 -4.08 5.48 6.36
N GLY A 16 -4.30 4.18 6.37
CA GLY A 16 -5.20 3.52 7.31
C GLY A 16 -4.57 3.33 8.67
N PHE A 17 -5.35 2.77 9.60
CA PHE A 17 -4.93 2.61 10.98
C PHE A 17 -3.70 1.70 11.10
N ILE A 18 -3.76 0.51 10.50
CA ILE A 18 -2.64 -0.43 10.56
C ILE A 18 -1.53 0.01 9.62
N GLY A 19 -1.90 0.43 8.40
CA GLY A 19 -0.93 0.81 7.38
C GLY A 19 -0.01 1.95 7.80
N ASN A 20 -0.54 2.95 8.51
CA ASN A 20 0.30 4.08 8.93
C ASN A 20 1.39 3.65 9.91
N ASN A 21 1.12 2.64 10.72
CA ASN A 21 2.13 2.12 11.64
C ASN A 21 3.25 1.39 10.89
N ILE A 22 2.90 0.68 9.82
CA ILE A 22 3.88 0.06 8.95
C ILE A 22 4.75 1.13 8.30
N VAL A 23 4.12 2.18 7.77
CA VAL A 23 4.83 3.29 7.14
C VAL A 23 5.83 3.92 8.11
N LYS A 24 5.37 4.24 9.33
CA LYS A 24 6.22 4.88 10.32
C LYS A 24 7.38 4.00 10.73
N ASN A 25 7.16 2.70 10.84
CA ASN A 25 8.21 1.75 11.19
C ASN A 25 9.28 1.68 10.08
N LEU A 26 8.84 1.65 8.82
CA LEU A 26 9.77 1.62 7.69
C LEU A 26 10.57 2.92 7.60
N VAL A 27 9.93 4.05 7.83
CA VAL A 27 10.61 5.35 7.85
C VAL A 27 11.65 5.40 8.97
N LYS A 28 11.30 4.88 10.14
CA LYS A 28 12.22 4.82 11.28
C LYS A 28 13.47 4.02 10.95
N LYS A 29 13.33 2.99 10.12
CA LYS A 29 14.44 2.15 9.68
C LYS A 29 15.17 2.73 8.46
N GLU A 30 14.84 3.95 8.09
CA GLU A 30 15.49 4.70 7.02
C GLU A 30 15.27 4.12 5.62
N HIS A 31 14.16 3.44 5.42
CA HIS A 31 13.76 2.98 4.09
C HIS A 31 12.99 4.06 3.34
N ASN A 32 13.00 3.96 2.03
CA ASN A 32 12.18 4.83 1.19
C ASN A 32 10.78 4.22 1.08
N VAL A 33 9.76 5.01 1.38
CA VAL A 33 8.39 4.51 1.43
C VAL A 33 7.51 5.28 0.45
N CYS A 34 6.79 4.53 -0.37
CA CYS A 34 5.75 5.07 -1.24
C CYS A 34 4.40 4.58 -0.73
N VAL A 35 3.55 5.50 -0.30
CA VAL A 35 2.22 5.14 0.20
C VAL A 35 1.22 5.21 -0.94
N ILE A 36 0.46 4.14 -1.12
CA ILE A 36 -0.60 4.06 -2.12
C ILE A 36 -1.92 3.91 -1.37
N ASP A 37 -2.79 4.90 -1.50
CA ASP A 37 -4.08 4.89 -0.79
C ASP A 37 -5.07 5.74 -1.56
N ASN A 38 -6.30 5.27 -1.70
CA ASN A 38 -7.35 6.08 -2.34
C ASN A 38 -8.09 6.96 -1.34
N LEU A 39 -7.73 6.87 -0.06
CA LEU A 39 -8.32 7.63 1.04
C LEU A 39 -9.80 7.34 1.28
N ASN A 40 -10.26 6.18 0.84
CA ASN A 40 -11.64 5.78 1.08
C ASN A 40 -11.92 5.60 2.58
N THR A 41 -11.00 4.96 3.29
CA THR A 41 -11.08 4.81 4.74
C THR A 41 -9.88 5.39 5.47
N GLY A 42 -8.75 5.54 4.80
CA GLY A 42 -7.55 6.12 5.37
C GLY A 42 -7.61 7.64 5.39
N LYS A 43 -6.76 8.25 6.21
CA LYS A 43 -6.70 9.70 6.37
C LYS A 43 -5.27 10.18 6.29
N LEU A 44 -5.01 11.22 5.49
CA LEU A 44 -3.68 11.81 5.40
C LEU A 44 -3.15 12.26 6.75
N GLU A 45 -4.04 12.65 7.65
CA GLU A 45 -3.65 13.07 8.99
C GLU A 45 -2.87 11.98 9.73
N ASN A 46 -3.15 10.71 9.43
CA ASN A 46 -2.42 9.60 10.06
C ASN A 46 -0.95 9.58 9.66
N LEU A 47 -0.58 10.26 8.59
CA LEU A 47 0.79 10.28 8.08
C LEU A 47 1.49 11.63 8.30
N LYS A 48 0.87 12.55 9.03
CA LYS A 48 1.41 13.92 9.18
C LYS A 48 2.82 13.97 9.74
N ASP A 49 3.17 13.03 10.61
CA ASP A 49 4.48 13.01 11.27
C ASP A 49 5.61 12.59 10.33
N VAL A 50 5.26 11.92 9.23
CA VAL A 50 6.25 11.38 8.29
C VAL A 50 6.06 11.89 6.87
N LYS A 51 5.18 12.86 6.67
CA LYS A 51 4.81 13.31 5.31
C LYS A 51 6.02 13.76 4.47
N ASP A 52 7.04 14.29 5.11
CA ASP A 52 8.22 14.77 4.41
C ASP A 52 9.21 13.65 4.08
N LYS A 53 8.94 12.44 4.57
CA LYS A 53 9.83 11.30 4.41
C LYS A 53 9.22 10.19 3.55
N ILE A 54 8.05 10.45 2.98
CA ILE A 54 7.35 9.48 2.15
C ILE A 54 6.88 10.14 0.85
N ASP A 55 6.63 9.31 -0.15
CA ASP A 55 5.89 9.71 -1.33
C ASP A 55 4.46 9.21 -1.16
N PHE A 56 3.50 10.08 -1.37
CA PHE A 56 2.09 9.70 -1.26
C PHE A 56 1.43 9.76 -2.62
N LEU A 57 0.79 8.65 -3.01
CA LEU A 57 0.07 8.55 -4.27
C LEU A 57 -1.37 8.15 -4.01
N LYS A 58 -2.29 9.02 -4.39
CA LYS A 58 -3.72 8.73 -4.27
C LYS A 58 -4.15 7.92 -5.49
N ILE A 59 -4.04 6.61 -5.38
CA ILE A 59 -4.31 5.68 -6.46
C ILE A 59 -5.14 4.53 -5.94
N ASP A 60 -6.06 4.06 -6.77
CA ASP A 60 -6.87 2.88 -6.48
C ASP A 60 -6.10 1.64 -6.96
N ILE A 61 -5.96 0.63 -6.09
CA ILE A 61 -5.23 -0.59 -6.44
C ILE A 61 -5.90 -1.39 -7.56
N ARG A 62 -7.13 -1.05 -7.92
CA ARG A 62 -7.81 -1.68 -9.05
C ARG A 62 -7.25 -1.23 -10.40
N ASN A 63 -6.46 -0.16 -10.43
CA ASN A 63 -5.82 0.32 -11.65
C ASN A 63 -4.47 -0.36 -11.83
N PHE A 64 -4.46 -1.45 -12.60
CA PHE A 64 -3.26 -2.26 -12.76
C PHE A 64 -2.09 -1.49 -13.37
N ASP A 65 -2.35 -0.70 -14.42
CA ASP A 65 -1.26 0.00 -15.11
C ASP A 65 -0.53 0.95 -14.20
N GLU A 66 -1.26 1.73 -13.40
CA GLU A 66 -0.65 2.64 -12.44
C GLU A 66 0.13 1.89 -11.37
N ILE A 67 -0.46 0.82 -10.84
CA ILE A 67 0.18 0.00 -9.82
C ILE A 67 1.47 -0.62 -10.37
N ASN A 68 1.43 -1.16 -11.57
CA ASN A 68 2.59 -1.80 -12.16
C ASN A 68 3.74 -0.81 -12.39
N GLN A 69 3.41 0.40 -12.82
CA GLN A 69 4.40 1.47 -13.00
C GLN A 69 5.11 1.81 -11.70
N ILE A 70 4.37 1.83 -10.61
CA ILE A 70 4.91 2.16 -9.29
C ILE A 70 5.74 1.00 -8.76
N LEU A 71 5.19 -0.21 -8.79
CA LEU A 71 5.83 -1.35 -8.15
C LEU A 71 7.12 -1.78 -8.83
N LYS A 72 7.29 -1.50 -10.11
CA LYS A 72 8.53 -1.89 -10.77
C LYS A 72 9.75 -1.16 -10.23
N LYS A 73 9.55 -0.09 -9.47
CA LYS A 73 10.65 0.66 -8.83
C LYS A 73 10.87 0.26 -7.39
N MET A 74 10.10 -0.70 -6.89
CA MET A 74 10.12 -1.07 -5.49
C MET A 74 10.91 -2.34 -5.25
N ASP A 75 11.38 -2.51 -4.01
CA ASP A 75 12.03 -3.75 -3.56
C ASP A 75 11.02 -4.69 -2.92
N GLY A 76 9.91 -4.17 -2.45
CA GLY A 76 8.84 -4.97 -1.86
C GLY A 76 7.57 -4.17 -1.67
N VAL A 77 6.50 -4.85 -1.34
CA VAL A 77 5.21 -4.20 -1.11
C VAL A 77 4.52 -4.80 0.12
N PHE A 78 4.01 -3.90 0.97
CA PHE A 78 3.17 -4.26 2.10
C PHE A 78 1.74 -3.96 1.70
N HIS A 79 0.93 -4.99 1.60
CA HIS A 79 -0.43 -4.85 1.08
C HIS A 79 -1.46 -4.78 2.21
N GLN A 80 -2.02 -3.57 2.40
CA GLN A 80 -3.03 -3.27 3.41
C GLN A 80 -4.28 -2.65 2.82
N ALA A 81 -4.31 -2.39 1.53
CA ALA A 81 -5.43 -1.69 0.90
C ALA A 81 -6.62 -2.63 0.72
N ALA A 82 -7.52 -2.58 1.66
CA ALA A 82 -8.77 -3.33 1.59
C ALA A 82 -9.85 -2.55 2.32
N LEU A 83 -11.10 -2.72 1.89
CA LEU A 83 -12.23 -2.16 2.61
C LEU A 83 -12.55 -3.10 3.77
N THR A 84 -12.59 -2.56 4.98
CA THR A 84 -12.72 -3.36 6.20
C THR A 84 -13.98 -3.05 7.00
N ASP A 85 -14.76 -2.04 6.61
CA ASP A 85 -15.97 -1.68 7.33
C ASP A 85 -17.07 -2.71 7.08
N VAL A 86 -17.43 -3.45 8.10
CA VAL A 86 -18.43 -4.53 7.98
C VAL A 86 -19.80 -3.99 7.58
N GLN A 87 -20.21 -2.84 8.13
CA GLN A 87 -21.50 -2.26 7.78
C GLN A 87 -21.55 -1.83 6.32
N ASP A 88 -20.50 -1.21 5.84
CA ASP A 88 -20.41 -0.81 4.45
C ASP A 88 -20.37 -2.02 3.50
N SER A 89 -19.84 -3.16 3.95
CA SER A 89 -19.75 -4.34 3.10
C SER A 89 -21.13 -4.84 2.67
N TYR A 90 -22.16 -4.63 3.48
CA TYR A 90 -23.52 -5.01 3.11
C TYR A 90 -24.11 -4.07 2.07
N ARG A 91 -23.73 -2.79 2.08
CA ARG A 91 -24.25 -1.80 1.14
C ARG A 91 -23.47 -1.76 -0.16
N LYS A 92 -22.15 -2.01 -0.07
CA LYS A 92 -21.23 -1.88 -1.21
C LYS A 92 -20.54 -3.20 -1.51
N LYS A 93 -21.32 -4.26 -1.57
CA LYS A 93 -20.80 -5.61 -1.72
C LYS A 93 -19.89 -5.76 -2.94
N ASP A 94 -20.30 -5.20 -4.08
CA ASP A 94 -19.52 -5.30 -5.31
C ASP A 94 -18.20 -4.53 -5.22
N GLU A 95 -18.22 -3.38 -4.54
CA GLU A 95 -17.00 -2.60 -4.34
C GLU A 95 -16.01 -3.33 -3.44
N TYR A 96 -16.51 -3.98 -2.37
CA TYR A 96 -15.63 -4.78 -1.51
C TYR A 96 -14.99 -5.92 -2.29
N TYR A 97 -15.78 -6.57 -3.14
CA TYR A 97 -15.24 -7.62 -4.00
C TYR A 97 -14.15 -7.07 -4.92
N ASP A 98 -14.42 -5.96 -5.59
CA ASP A 98 -13.46 -5.35 -6.51
C ASP A 98 -12.17 -4.98 -5.83
N VAL A 99 -12.24 -4.29 -4.68
CA VAL A 99 -11.04 -3.85 -3.98
C VAL A 99 -10.28 -5.03 -3.39
N ASN A 100 -11.01 -5.94 -2.72
CA ASN A 100 -10.34 -7.03 -2.00
C ASN A 100 -9.84 -8.14 -2.93
N VAL A 101 -10.53 -8.39 -4.02
CA VAL A 101 -10.16 -9.46 -4.94
C VAL A 101 -9.36 -8.93 -6.12
N LYS A 102 -9.92 -7.98 -6.86
CA LYS A 102 -9.25 -7.46 -8.06
C LYS A 102 -8.03 -6.64 -7.70
N GLY A 103 -8.14 -5.79 -6.67
CA GLY A 103 -7.01 -4.99 -6.22
C GLY A 103 -5.86 -5.85 -5.73
N THR A 104 -6.17 -6.85 -4.92
CA THR A 104 -5.15 -7.77 -4.42
C THR A 104 -4.52 -8.55 -5.56
N ARG A 105 -5.32 -9.00 -6.52
CA ARG A 105 -4.81 -9.69 -7.70
C ARG A 105 -3.83 -8.80 -8.47
N ASN A 106 -4.16 -7.53 -8.63
CA ASN A 106 -3.27 -6.58 -9.32
C ASN A 106 -1.93 -6.45 -8.61
N ILE A 107 -1.95 -6.39 -7.29
CA ILE A 107 -0.71 -6.31 -6.50
C ILE A 107 0.13 -7.57 -6.72
N PHE A 108 -0.47 -8.76 -6.64
CA PHE A 108 0.27 -10.01 -6.84
C PHE A 108 0.79 -10.15 -8.26
N GLU A 109 -0.01 -9.80 -9.26
CA GLU A 109 0.41 -9.89 -10.66
C GLU A 109 1.58 -8.95 -10.93
N SER A 110 1.49 -7.71 -10.45
CA SER A 110 2.57 -6.74 -10.62
C SER A 110 3.83 -7.17 -9.88
N ALA A 111 3.67 -7.69 -8.66
CA ALA A 111 4.81 -8.17 -7.89
C ALA A 111 5.50 -9.34 -8.58
N LYS A 112 4.72 -10.23 -9.18
CA LYS A 112 5.27 -11.36 -9.95
C LYS A 112 6.06 -10.88 -11.16
N ILE A 113 5.48 -9.95 -11.91
CA ILE A 113 6.14 -9.38 -13.10
C ILE A 113 7.46 -8.72 -12.72
N ASN A 114 7.49 -8.03 -11.61
CA ASN A 114 8.64 -7.23 -11.17
C ASN A 114 9.51 -7.93 -10.14
N ASN A 115 9.23 -9.19 -9.85
CA ASN A 115 10.00 -10.02 -8.93
C ASN A 115 10.11 -9.41 -7.53
N LEU A 116 8.98 -8.98 -6.98
CA LEU A 116 8.90 -8.38 -5.65
C LEU A 116 8.31 -9.35 -4.64
N LYS A 117 8.72 -9.15 -3.38
CA LYS A 117 8.06 -9.82 -2.26
C LYS A 117 6.82 -9.04 -1.85
N VAL A 118 5.75 -9.76 -1.55
CA VAL A 118 4.53 -9.16 -1.03
C VAL A 118 4.37 -9.61 0.41
N VAL A 119 4.25 -8.65 1.31
CA VAL A 119 3.88 -8.92 2.70
C VAL A 119 2.40 -8.60 2.83
N PHE A 120 1.64 -9.62 3.13
CA PHE A 120 0.20 -9.52 3.25
C PHE A 120 -0.15 -9.52 4.74
N ALA A 121 -0.74 -8.45 5.21
CA ALA A 121 -1.19 -8.41 6.60
C ALA A 121 -2.67 -8.76 6.66
N SER A 122 -2.96 -9.74 7.43
CA SER A 122 -4.34 -10.16 7.68
C SER A 122 -4.90 -9.46 8.90
#